data_9b4c469404cdca43e607aa356be598fe
#
_entry.id   9b4c469404cdca43e607aa356be598fe
#
_cell.length_a   1.000
_cell.length_b   1.000
_cell.length_c   1.000
_cell.angle_alpha   90.00
_cell.angle_beta   90.00
_cell.angle_gamma   90.00
#
_symmetry.space_group_name_H-M   'P 1'
#
loop_
_entity.id
_entity.type
_entity.pdbx_description
1 polymer ?
#
loop_
_entity_poly.entity_id
_entity_poly.type
_entity_poly.pdbx_seq_one_letter_code
_entity_poly.pdbx_strand_id
1 'polypeptide(L)'
;MHIKKFSYKKIIDKKGSLLPISFKEMLNFKVKRIFFISGKKNIIRGDHAHKKCYQALFQVEGKSKINLYSKSKKKEIFLNEKKNIGIIIPPLVWVKIKFLSKKNLILVFCSEEYDQKDYIYNFKDISK
;
A
#
# COMPACT_ATOMS: atom_id res chain seq x y z
N MET A 1 3.45 0.17 -16.46
CA MET A 1 3.16 0.42 -15.02
C MET A 1 4.33 -0.07 -14.19
N HIS A 2 4.98 0.83 -13.49
CA HIS A 2 6.10 0.49 -12.63
C HIS A 2 5.72 0.65 -11.16
N ILE A 3 5.77 -0.45 -10.42
CA ILE A 3 5.50 -0.44 -8.98
C ILE A 3 6.84 -0.65 -8.26
N LYS A 4 7.29 0.39 -7.59
CA LYS A 4 8.53 0.33 -6.84
C LYS A 4 8.36 -0.50 -5.58
N LYS A 5 9.28 -1.43 -5.36
CA LYS A 5 9.36 -2.21 -4.14
C LYS A 5 10.48 -1.66 -3.28
N PHE A 6 10.29 -1.70 -1.96
CA PHE A 6 11.35 -1.36 -1.03
C PHE A 6 11.40 -2.42 0.06
N SER A 7 12.58 -2.64 0.62
CA SER A 7 12.77 -3.57 1.71
C SER A 7 13.00 -2.81 3.00
N TYR A 8 12.60 -3.41 4.10
CA TYR A 8 12.83 -2.86 5.43
C TYR A 8 13.28 -3.98 6.36
N LYS A 9 13.90 -3.63 7.47
CA LYS A 9 14.49 -4.60 8.37
C LYS A 9 13.74 -4.60 9.70
N LYS A 10 13.18 -5.76 10.04
CA LYS A 10 12.53 -5.97 11.32
C LYS A 10 13.56 -6.56 12.29
N ILE A 11 13.66 -5.96 13.46
CA ILE A 11 14.56 -6.44 14.51
C ILE A 11 13.74 -7.26 15.49
N ILE A 12 14.11 -8.54 15.64
CA ILE A 12 13.41 -9.48 16.53
C ILE A 12 14.37 -9.97 17.61
N ASP A 13 13.94 -9.88 18.85
CA ASP A 13 14.70 -10.41 20.01
C ASP A 13 13.75 -10.98 21.05
N LYS A 14 14.28 -11.32 22.24
CA LYS A 14 13.48 -11.89 23.34
C LYS A 14 12.38 -10.96 23.86
N LYS A 15 12.54 -9.66 23.67
CA LYS A 15 11.58 -8.65 24.14
C LYS A 15 10.46 -8.37 23.14
N GLY A 16 10.56 -8.91 21.93
CA GLY A 16 9.59 -8.68 20.88
C GLY A 16 10.23 -8.25 19.57
N SER A 17 9.57 -7.34 18.85
CA SER A 17 10.06 -6.89 17.56
C SER A 17 9.99 -5.37 17.44
N LEU A 18 10.90 -4.82 16.64
CA LEU A 18 10.98 -3.41 16.32
C LEU A 18 11.07 -3.26 14.80
N LEU A 19 10.18 -2.44 14.24
CA LEU A 19 10.16 -2.18 12.80
C LEU A 19 10.43 -0.70 12.55
N PRO A 20 11.71 -0.31 12.31
CA PRO A 20 12.00 1.08 11.99
C PRO A 20 11.69 1.36 10.52
N ILE A 21 11.10 2.51 10.26
CA ILE A 21 10.79 2.97 8.91
C ILE A 21 11.48 4.32 8.71
N SER A 22 12.48 4.34 7.83
CA SER A 22 13.25 5.54 7.52
C SER A 22 12.76 6.10 6.18
N PHE A 23 12.03 7.20 6.23
CA PHE A 23 11.38 7.76 5.05
C PHE A 23 12.35 8.11 3.94
N LYS A 24 13.48 8.72 4.28
CA LYS A 24 14.46 9.17 3.31
C LYS A 24 15.03 8.01 2.47
N GLU A 25 15.23 6.85 3.10
CA GLU A 25 15.83 5.70 2.44
C GLU A 25 14.81 4.84 1.69
N MET A 26 13.60 4.77 2.19
CA MET A 26 12.58 3.83 1.70
C MET A 26 11.58 4.46 0.74
N LEU A 27 11.27 5.75 0.92
CA LEU A 27 10.23 6.41 0.16
C LEU A 27 10.81 7.44 -0.81
N ASN A 28 10.16 7.59 -1.96
CA ASN A 28 10.53 8.57 -2.98
C ASN A 28 9.64 9.81 -2.94
N PHE A 29 8.96 10.04 -1.82
CA PHE A 29 8.10 11.20 -1.62
C PHE A 29 8.09 11.61 -0.15
N LYS A 30 7.67 12.85 0.10
CA LYS A 30 7.50 13.38 1.45
C LYS A 30 6.15 12.93 2.02
N VAL A 31 6.16 12.35 3.23
CA VAL A 31 4.94 11.87 3.88
C VAL A 31 4.16 13.03 4.49
N LYS A 32 2.91 13.14 4.12
CA LYS A 32 1.99 14.16 4.66
C LYS A 32 0.82 13.55 5.44
N ARG A 33 0.57 12.26 5.25
CA ARG A 33 -0.55 11.57 5.90
C ARG A 33 -0.20 10.12 6.13
N ILE A 34 -0.66 9.58 7.25
CA ILE A 34 -0.49 8.17 7.62
C ILE A 34 -1.85 7.63 8.02
N PHE A 35 -2.16 6.41 7.58
CA PHE A 35 -3.34 5.73 8.08
C PHE A 35 -3.12 4.21 8.09
N PHE A 36 -3.97 3.53 8.84
CA PHE A 36 -3.99 2.07 8.91
C PHE A 36 -5.22 1.53 8.22
N ILE A 37 -5.07 0.37 7.58
CA ILE A 37 -6.20 -0.37 7.02
C ILE A 37 -6.22 -1.73 7.70
N SER A 38 -7.37 -2.12 8.23
CA SER A 38 -7.56 -3.44 8.81
C SER A 38 -8.84 -4.05 8.29
N GLY A 39 -8.97 -5.36 8.44
CA GLY A 39 -10.16 -6.06 8.02
C GLY A 39 -10.01 -7.56 8.18
N LYS A 40 -11.13 -8.25 8.05
CA LYS A 40 -11.22 -9.72 8.15
C LYS A 40 -10.79 -10.37 6.84
N LYS A 41 -10.53 -11.67 6.91
CA LYS A 41 -10.19 -12.47 5.73
C LYS A 41 -11.23 -12.30 4.62
N ASN A 42 -10.75 -12.18 3.40
CA ASN A 42 -11.53 -12.02 2.16
C ASN A 42 -12.22 -10.65 1.98
N ILE A 43 -12.04 -9.72 2.91
CA ILE A 43 -12.52 -8.35 2.73
C ILE A 43 -11.64 -7.64 1.69
N ILE A 44 -12.28 -6.88 0.82
CA ILE A 44 -11.62 -6.06 -0.20
C ILE A 44 -11.69 -4.60 0.22
N ARG A 45 -10.52 -3.96 0.24
CA ARG A 45 -10.37 -2.55 0.53
C ARG A 45 -9.74 -1.84 -0.66
N GLY A 46 -9.78 -0.51 -0.66
CA GLY A 46 -9.31 0.28 -1.78
C GLY A 46 -10.38 0.36 -2.85
N ASP A 47 -10.13 -0.25 -4.00
CA ASP A 47 -11.01 -0.22 -5.17
C ASP A 47 -11.18 1.20 -5.70
N HIS A 48 -10.05 1.87 -5.84
CA HIS A 48 -9.96 3.24 -6.34
C HIS A 48 -8.54 3.55 -6.80
N ALA A 49 -8.36 4.74 -7.37
CA ALA A 49 -7.05 5.28 -7.70
C ALA A 49 -6.96 6.72 -7.18
N HIS A 50 -5.80 7.32 -7.30
CA HIS A 50 -5.55 8.70 -6.92
C HIS A 50 -5.01 9.50 -8.10
N LYS A 51 -5.34 10.78 -8.13
CA LYS A 51 -4.85 11.69 -9.18
C LYS A 51 -3.41 12.14 -8.93
N LYS A 52 -3.07 12.43 -7.67
CA LYS A 52 -1.77 12.99 -7.26
C LYS A 52 -1.05 12.18 -6.21
N CYS A 53 -1.77 11.50 -5.32
CA CYS A 53 -1.20 10.87 -4.14
C CYS A 53 -0.40 9.61 -4.49
N TYR A 54 0.84 9.56 -3.98
CA TYR A 54 1.63 8.34 -3.90
C TYR A 54 1.33 7.67 -2.58
N GLN A 55 1.27 6.36 -2.57
CA GLN A 55 1.03 5.60 -1.35
C GLN A 55 2.06 4.49 -1.19
N ALA A 56 2.65 4.42 0.01
CA ALA A 56 3.54 3.32 0.36
C ALA A 56 2.80 2.39 1.32
N LEU A 57 2.76 1.11 1.02
CA LEU A 57 2.04 0.11 1.78
C LEU A 57 3.00 -0.85 2.48
N PHE A 58 2.77 -1.05 3.80
CA PHE A 58 3.50 -1.98 4.64
C PHE A 58 2.52 -2.97 5.26
N GLN A 59 2.75 -4.27 5.07
CA GLN A 59 1.95 -5.28 5.75
C GLN A 59 2.51 -5.49 7.16
N VAL A 60 1.85 -4.91 8.14
CA VAL A 60 2.28 -4.98 9.55
C VAL A 60 1.88 -6.31 10.17
N GLU A 61 0.66 -6.79 9.85
CA GLU A 61 0.14 -8.06 10.33
C GLU A 61 -0.63 -8.75 9.22
N GLY A 62 -0.43 -10.05 9.05
CA GLY A 62 -1.16 -10.85 8.08
C GLY A 62 -0.58 -10.81 6.68
N LYS A 63 -1.44 -11.13 5.72
CA LYS A 63 -1.10 -11.20 4.29
C LYS A 63 -2.18 -10.53 3.47
N SER A 64 -1.79 -9.95 2.34
CA SER A 64 -2.72 -9.33 1.41
C SER A 64 -2.33 -9.63 -0.02
N LYS A 65 -3.33 -9.72 -0.88
CA LYS A 65 -3.16 -9.75 -2.33
C LYS A 65 -3.52 -8.36 -2.84
N ILE A 66 -2.57 -7.73 -3.50
CA ILE A 66 -2.74 -6.39 -4.05
C ILE A 66 -2.87 -6.51 -5.56
N ASN A 67 -4.01 -6.16 -6.09
CA ASN A 67 -4.23 -6.09 -7.54
C ASN A 67 -4.12 -4.64 -7.97
N LEU A 68 -3.29 -4.41 -8.97
CA LEU A 68 -2.96 -3.09 -9.49
C LEU A 68 -3.29 -3.04 -10.98
N TYR A 69 -3.97 -1.98 -11.39
CA TYR A 69 -4.39 -1.83 -12.78
C TYR A 69 -4.04 -0.44 -13.29
N SER A 70 -3.43 -0.40 -14.46
CA SER A 70 -3.34 0.82 -15.24
C SER A 70 -4.26 0.67 -16.45
N LYS A 71 -4.27 1.66 -17.34
CA LYS A 71 -5.11 1.63 -18.54
C LYS A 71 -4.97 0.33 -19.33
N SER A 72 -3.76 -0.19 -19.47
CA SER A 72 -3.47 -1.33 -20.35
C SER A 72 -2.78 -2.49 -19.66
N LYS A 73 -2.41 -2.35 -18.38
CA LYS A 73 -1.65 -3.37 -17.66
C LYS A 73 -2.27 -3.72 -16.33
N LYS A 74 -1.98 -4.95 -15.91
CA LYS A 74 -2.48 -5.53 -14.67
C LYS A 74 -1.31 -6.19 -13.96
N LYS A 75 -1.24 -6.03 -12.64
CA LYS A 75 -0.19 -6.63 -11.83
C LYS A 75 -0.77 -7.12 -10.52
N GLU A 76 -0.26 -8.27 -10.05
CA GLU A 76 -0.66 -8.83 -8.77
C GLU A 76 0.57 -8.95 -7.88
N ILE A 77 0.48 -8.44 -6.66
CA ILE A 77 1.57 -8.48 -5.69
C ILE A 77 1.02 -8.98 -4.36
N PHE A 78 1.77 -9.88 -3.71
CA PHE A 78 1.42 -10.34 -2.37
C PHE A 78 2.29 -9.64 -1.35
N LEU A 79 1.65 -9.07 -0.33
CA LEU A 79 2.33 -8.51 0.83
C LEU A 79 2.14 -9.44 2.01
N ASN A 80 3.21 -9.63 2.78
CA ASN A 80 3.23 -10.57 3.90
C ASN A 80 4.10 -9.99 5.01
N GLU A 81 3.59 -9.98 6.24
CA GLU A 81 4.33 -9.47 7.41
C GLU A 81 5.70 -10.10 7.60
N LYS A 82 5.91 -11.33 7.09
CA LYS A 82 7.18 -12.06 7.23
C LYS A 82 8.20 -11.73 6.15
N LYS A 83 7.81 -11.04 5.09
CA LYS A 83 8.68 -10.78 3.94
C LYS A 83 9.42 -9.45 4.00
N ASN A 84 8.97 -8.53 4.82
CA ASN A 84 9.60 -7.21 5.00
C ASN A 84 9.81 -6.44 3.68
N ILE A 85 8.83 -6.54 2.79
CA ILE A 85 8.81 -5.82 1.52
C ILE A 85 7.54 -4.99 1.45
N GLY A 86 7.68 -3.70 1.16
CA GLY A 86 6.58 -2.82 0.88
C GLY A 86 6.56 -2.39 -0.57
N ILE A 87 5.50 -1.73 -0.97
CA ILE A 87 5.35 -1.23 -2.34
C ILE A 87 4.94 0.24 -2.32
N ILE A 88 5.31 0.94 -3.38
CA ILE A 88 4.87 2.32 -3.61
C ILE A 88 3.96 2.32 -4.83
N ILE A 89 2.73 2.76 -4.63
CA ILE A 89 1.72 2.87 -5.67
C ILE A 89 1.69 4.31 -6.15
N PRO A 90 2.03 4.56 -7.43
CA PRO A 90 1.98 5.92 -7.96
C PRO A 90 0.55 6.35 -8.28
N PRO A 91 0.33 7.65 -8.55
CA PRO A 91 -0.97 8.11 -9.03
C PRO A 91 -1.41 7.38 -10.29
N LEU A 92 -2.72 7.37 -10.53
CA LEU A 92 -3.36 6.80 -11.71
C LEU A 92 -3.23 5.28 -11.83
N VAL A 93 -2.91 4.61 -10.73
CA VAL A 93 -2.92 3.16 -10.64
C VAL A 93 -4.09 2.77 -9.74
N TRP A 94 -5.00 1.97 -10.27
CA TRP A 94 -6.14 1.44 -9.53
C TRP A 94 -5.67 0.33 -8.60
N VAL A 95 -6.09 0.35 -7.37
CA VAL A 95 -5.67 -0.63 -6.37
C VAL A 95 -6.86 -1.32 -5.74
N LYS A 96 -6.76 -2.64 -5.63
CA LYS A 96 -7.66 -3.48 -4.83
C LYS A 96 -6.81 -4.28 -3.86
N ILE A 97 -7.18 -4.26 -2.60
CA ILE A 97 -6.49 -4.98 -1.54
C ILE A 97 -7.43 -6.05 -1.01
N LYS A 98 -7.04 -7.32 -1.12
CA LYS A 98 -7.79 -8.42 -0.54
C LYS A 98 -7.00 -9.01 0.62
N PHE A 99 -7.61 -9.01 1.81
CA PHE A 99 -6.99 -9.59 2.99
C PHE A 99 -7.06 -11.11 2.94
N LEU A 100 -5.95 -11.78 3.23
CA LEU A 100 -5.83 -13.24 3.14
C LEU A 100 -5.70 -13.93 4.48
N SER A 101 -5.44 -13.19 5.54
CA SER A 101 -5.28 -13.74 6.89
C SER A 101 -6.50 -13.45 7.75
N LYS A 102 -6.59 -14.11 8.89
CA LYS A 102 -7.66 -13.88 9.86
C LYS A 102 -7.57 -12.46 10.42
N LYS A 103 -6.35 -12.00 10.72
CA LYS A 103 -6.06 -10.64 11.18
C LYS A 103 -5.13 -9.97 10.19
N ASN A 104 -5.46 -8.76 9.78
CA ASN A 104 -4.70 -8.04 8.77
C ASN A 104 -4.58 -6.57 9.17
N LEU A 105 -3.38 -6.04 9.01
CA LEU A 105 -3.10 -4.64 9.26
C LEU A 105 -2.08 -4.14 8.25
N ILE A 106 -2.46 -3.12 7.48
CA ILE A 106 -1.58 -2.43 6.54
C ILE A 106 -1.39 -1.00 7.02
N LEU A 107 -0.15 -0.56 7.05
CA LEU A 107 0.22 0.82 7.33
C LEU A 107 0.46 1.51 5.99
N VAL A 108 -0.16 2.68 5.79
CA VAL A 108 -0.07 3.43 4.54
C VAL A 108 0.50 4.81 4.80
N PHE A 109 1.55 5.17 4.04
CA PHE A 109 2.11 6.51 4.03
C PHE A 109 1.72 7.19 2.72
N CYS A 110 1.23 8.42 2.81
CA CYS A 110 0.72 9.16 1.65
C CYS A 110 1.50 10.43 1.41
N SER A 111 1.70 10.76 0.14
CA SER A 111 2.38 12.01 -0.26
C SER A 111 1.48 13.24 -0.17
N GLU A 112 0.17 13.05 -0.01
CA GLU A 112 -0.79 14.14 0.05
C GLU A 112 -1.65 14.02 1.31
N GLU A 113 -2.12 15.15 1.82
CA GLU A 113 -3.13 15.16 2.85
C GLU A 113 -4.45 14.66 2.27
N TYR A 114 -5.40 14.31 3.12
CA TYR A 114 -6.69 13.82 2.66
C TYR A 114 -7.39 14.90 1.81
N ASP A 115 -7.77 14.52 0.59
CA ASP A 115 -8.53 15.36 -0.31
C ASP A 115 -9.43 14.45 -1.14
N GLN A 116 -10.73 14.55 -0.91
CA GLN A 116 -11.71 13.74 -1.63
C GLN A 116 -11.61 13.92 -3.13
N LYS A 117 -11.23 15.11 -3.60
CA LYS A 117 -11.07 15.40 -5.02
C LYS A 117 -9.94 14.64 -5.68
N ASP A 118 -9.00 14.12 -4.89
CA ASP A 118 -7.88 13.33 -5.39
C ASP A 118 -8.29 11.91 -5.74
N TYR A 119 -9.40 11.42 -5.23
CA TYR A 119 -9.85 10.04 -5.43
C TYR A 119 -10.53 9.85 -6.78
N ILE A 120 -10.24 8.71 -7.41
CA ILE A 120 -10.86 8.27 -8.66
C ILE A 120 -11.63 6.98 -8.35
N TYR A 121 -12.95 7.04 -8.44
CA TYR A 121 -13.80 5.90 -8.12
C TYR A 121 -14.36 5.19 -9.37
N ASN A 122 -14.12 5.73 -10.55
CA ASN A 122 -14.51 5.10 -11.80
C ASN A 122 -13.26 4.74 -12.57
N PHE A 123 -13.07 3.45 -12.82
CA PHE A 123 -11.88 2.94 -13.51
C PHE A 123 -11.61 3.63 -14.86
N LYS A 124 -12.66 4.03 -15.57
CA LYS A 124 -12.51 4.72 -16.85
C LYS A 124 -11.74 6.04 -16.73
N ASP A 125 -11.71 6.64 -15.55
CA ASP A 125 -11.10 7.94 -15.35
C ASP A 125 -9.59 7.87 -15.09
N ILE A 126 -9.00 6.69 -14.89
CA ILE A 126 -7.55 6.57 -14.69
C ILE A 126 -6.75 6.78 -15.97
N SER A 127 -7.41 6.72 -17.10
CA SER A 127 -6.76 6.85 -18.42
C SER A 127 -6.69 8.28 -18.94
N LYS A 128 -7.17 9.23 -18.16
CA LYS A 128 -7.20 10.64 -18.59
C LYS A 128 -6.00 11.42 -18.07
#